data_9ce8ff14f80bd8c5bd0d4e9b7873ed58
#
_entry.id   9ce8ff14f80bd8c5bd0d4e9b7873ed58
#
_cell.length_a   1.000
_cell.length_b   1.000
_cell.length_c   1.000
_cell.angle_alpha   90.00
_cell.angle_beta   90.00
_cell.angle_gamma   90.00
#
_symmetry.space_group_name_H-M   'P 1'
#
loop_
_entity.id
_entity.type
_entity.pdbx_description
1 polymer ?
#
loop_
_entity_poly.entity_id
_entity_poly.type
_entity_poly.pdbx_seq_one_letter_code
_entity_poly.pdbx_strand_id
1 'polypeptide(L)'
;MTKPLPEVSPNTWNFLRDPMITPTGFREYDARWKYPEEINLPGMTALGLGLGTQIHKRGIEPVIAVANDYRDYSLSIKQALILGLMQAGIQVKDIGPALSPMAYFAQFHLDVPAVAMVTASHNPNGWTGVKMGFERPLTHGPDEMAELRDIVLNGDGVARPGGSYEFVDGVKEAYLDDLVGDFKMSRPLKVVCATGNGTASAFAPELFKRMGVEVVESHNEL
;
A
#
# COMPACT_ATOMS: atom_id res chain seq x y z
N MET A 1 -10.40 -9.59 20.88
CA MET A 1 -9.03 -9.62 20.32
C MET A 1 -8.06 -8.99 21.30
N THR A 2 -6.80 -9.42 21.28
CA THR A 2 -5.75 -8.78 22.08
C THR A 2 -5.42 -7.41 21.49
N LYS A 3 -5.27 -6.39 22.35
CA LYS A 3 -4.83 -5.07 21.91
C LYS A 3 -3.38 -5.13 21.44
N PRO A 4 -2.99 -4.40 20.38
CA PRO A 4 -1.60 -4.27 20.00
C PRO A 4 -0.76 -3.67 21.15
N LEU A 5 0.44 -4.21 21.31
CA LEU A 5 1.42 -3.67 22.25
C LEU A 5 2.10 -2.43 21.64
N PRO A 6 2.46 -1.41 22.45
CA PRO A 6 3.15 -0.23 21.94
C PRO A 6 4.63 -0.52 21.64
N GLU A 7 5.24 -1.47 22.31
CA GLU A 7 6.66 -1.78 22.20
C GLU A 7 6.95 -3.24 22.53
N VAL A 8 7.77 -3.90 21.70
CA VAL A 8 8.35 -5.24 21.95
C VAL A 8 9.75 -5.28 21.32
N SER A 9 10.71 -5.90 21.98
CA SER A 9 12.06 -6.04 21.42
C SER A 9 12.07 -6.90 20.17
N PRO A 10 12.61 -6.41 19.03
CA PRO A 10 12.74 -7.18 17.80
C PRO A 10 13.49 -8.51 18.01
N ASN A 11 13.16 -9.52 17.18
CA ASN A 11 13.73 -10.86 17.23
C ASN A 11 13.50 -11.66 18.52
N THR A 12 12.54 -11.26 19.34
CA THR A 12 12.05 -12.06 20.46
C THR A 12 10.84 -12.89 20.05
N TRP A 13 10.52 -13.94 20.84
CA TRP A 13 9.32 -14.73 20.61
C TRP A 13 8.03 -13.88 20.71
N ASN A 14 7.99 -12.95 21.65
CA ASN A 14 6.85 -12.04 21.79
C ASN A 14 6.69 -11.15 20.56
N PHE A 15 7.78 -10.66 19.99
CA PHE A 15 7.76 -9.86 18.77
C PHE A 15 7.17 -10.65 17.56
N LEU A 16 7.45 -11.94 17.47
CA LEU A 16 6.91 -12.78 16.38
C LEU A 16 5.44 -13.15 16.55
N ARG A 17 4.97 -13.19 17.79
CA ARG A 17 3.63 -13.68 18.15
C ARG A 17 2.61 -12.58 18.42
N ASP A 18 3.00 -11.58 19.19
CA ASP A 18 2.07 -10.57 19.70
C ASP A 18 2.05 -9.34 18.79
N PRO A 19 0.87 -8.79 18.45
CA PRO A 19 0.80 -7.60 17.62
C PRO A 19 1.45 -6.41 18.34
N MET A 20 2.35 -5.73 17.63
CA MET A 20 2.98 -4.49 18.09
C MET A 20 2.75 -3.40 17.05
N ILE A 21 2.23 -2.26 17.50
CA ILE A 21 2.03 -1.07 16.69
C ILE A 21 2.07 0.18 17.58
N THR A 22 2.93 1.13 17.24
CA THR A 22 3.01 2.39 17.99
C THR A 22 1.93 3.38 17.53
N PRO A 23 1.29 4.10 18.45
CA PRO A 23 0.27 5.11 18.10
C PRO A 23 0.81 6.24 17.22
N THR A 24 2.10 6.55 17.34
CA THR A 24 2.77 7.66 16.64
C THR A 24 2.85 7.49 15.13
N GLY A 25 2.66 6.27 14.64
CA GLY A 25 2.66 5.99 13.21
C GLY A 25 1.37 6.37 12.49
N PHE A 26 0.26 6.54 13.19
CA PHE A 26 -0.98 7.05 12.61
C PHE A 26 -0.88 8.56 12.44
N ARG A 27 -0.79 9.02 11.19
CA ARG A 27 -0.67 10.43 10.82
C ARG A 27 -1.99 10.97 10.27
N GLU A 28 -2.01 12.24 9.82
CA GLU A 28 -3.23 12.87 9.32
C GLU A 28 -3.80 12.23 8.04
N TYR A 29 -2.92 11.72 7.14
CA TYR A 29 -3.33 11.27 5.80
C TYR A 29 -2.78 9.90 5.42
N ASP A 30 -1.89 9.34 6.22
CA ASP A 30 -1.29 8.02 6.03
C ASP A 30 -0.77 7.46 7.36
N ALA A 31 -0.27 6.24 7.30
CA ALA A 31 0.37 5.62 8.44
C ALA A 31 1.84 5.33 8.12
N ARG A 32 2.76 5.60 9.07
CA ARG A 32 4.20 5.33 8.90
C ARG A 32 4.88 4.95 10.19
N TRP A 33 5.72 3.92 10.13
CA TRP A 33 6.48 3.37 11.24
C TRP A 33 7.90 3.03 10.81
N LYS A 34 8.82 3.05 11.76
CA LYS A 34 10.08 2.34 11.61
C LYS A 34 9.85 0.84 11.74
N TYR A 35 10.34 0.09 10.78
CA TYR A 35 10.22 -1.37 10.75
C TYR A 35 11.61 -1.98 10.95
N PRO A 36 11.77 -2.90 11.91
CA PRO A 36 10.74 -3.57 12.73
C PRO A 36 10.49 -2.96 14.13
N GLU A 37 11.01 -1.76 14.45
CA GLU A 37 11.05 -1.21 15.80
C GLU A 37 9.69 -0.70 16.31
N GLU A 38 8.85 -0.14 15.43
CA GLU A 38 7.59 0.52 15.80
C GLU A 38 6.36 -0.27 15.35
N ILE A 39 6.54 -1.24 14.45
CA ILE A 39 5.49 -2.15 13.98
C ILE A 39 6.10 -3.50 13.59
N ASN A 40 5.38 -4.58 13.89
CA ASN A 40 5.70 -5.93 13.42
C ASN A 40 4.63 -6.47 12.46
N LEU A 41 4.84 -7.66 11.89
CA LEU A 41 3.85 -8.28 10.98
C LEU A 41 2.50 -8.55 11.66
N PRO A 42 2.42 -9.07 12.91
CA PRO A 42 1.14 -9.18 13.61
C PRO A 42 0.45 -7.82 13.83
N GLY A 43 1.21 -6.73 14.08
CA GLY A 43 0.67 -5.37 14.16
C GLY A 43 0.11 -4.89 12.82
N MET A 44 0.77 -5.20 11.72
CA MET A 44 0.25 -4.90 10.38
C MET A 44 -1.01 -5.71 10.07
N THR A 45 -1.10 -6.95 10.54
CA THR A 45 -2.35 -7.75 10.45
C THR A 45 -3.47 -7.09 11.26
N ALA A 46 -3.18 -6.57 12.45
CA ALA A 46 -4.17 -5.82 13.24
C ALA A 46 -4.62 -4.54 12.52
N LEU A 47 -3.70 -3.84 11.84
CA LEU A 47 -4.06 -2.68 10.99
C LEU A 47 -5.01 -3.09 9.85
N GLY A 48 -4.72 -4.18 9.16
CA GLY A 48 -5.58 -4.71 8.09
C GLY A 48 -6.98 -5.07 8.57
N LEU A 49 -7.07 -5.74 9.72
CA LEU A 49 -8.35 -6.06 10.36
C LEU A 49 -9.12 -4.78 10.75
N GLY A 50 -8.42 -3.78 11.28
CA GLY A 50 -8.99 -2.48 11.63
C GLY A 50 -9.53 -1.73 10.41
N LEU A 51 -8.75 -1.67 9.32
CA LEU A 51 -9.16 -1.04 8.06
C LEU A 51 -10.39 -1.75 7.46
N GLY A 52 -10.40 -3.08 7.42
CA GLY A 52 -11.55 -3.83 6.93
C GLY A 52 -12.80 -3.61 7.81
N THR A 53 -12.61 -3.50 9.12
CA THR A 53 -13.70 -3.16 10.06
C THR A 53 -14.24 -1.76 9.78
N GLN A 54 -13.37 -0.79 9.50
CA GLN A 54 -13.75 0.58 9.16
C GLN A 54 -14.55 0.63 7.85
N ILE A 55 -14.12 -0.10 6.81
CA ILE A 55 -14.84 -0.24 5.53
C ILE A 55 -16.29 -0.69 5.79
N HIS A 56 -16.48 -1.75 6.58
CA HIS A 56 -17.81 -2.22 6.93
C HIS A 56 -18.64 -1.23 7.75
N LYS A 57 -18.02 -0.56 8.74
CA LYS A 57 -18.70 0.46 9.57
C LYS A 57 -19.25 1.60 8.75
N ARG A 58 -18.55 1.97 7.67
CA ARG A 58 -18.94 3.05 6.76
C ARG A 58 -19.86 2.59 5.63
N GLY A 59 -20.24 1.32 5.59
CA GLY A 59 -21.12 0.77 4.55
C GLY A 59 -20.52 0.75 3.15
N ILE A 60 -19.18 0.76 3.07
CA ILE A 60 -18.44 0.67 1.82
C ILE A 60 -18.46 -0.79 1.34
N GLU A 61 -18.51 -1.00 0.02
CA GLU A 61 -18.40 -2.32 -0.56
C GLU A 61 -17.10 -3.01 -0.09
N PRO A 62 -17.15 -4.27 0.41
CA PRO A 62 -16.00 -4.92 1.05
C PRO A 62 -14.99 -5.48 0.04
N VAL A 63 -14.51 -4.64 -0.87
CA VAL A 63 -13.47 -4.96 -1.85
C VAL A 63 -12.40 -3.86 -1.87
N ILE A 64 -11.12 -4.25 -1.99
CA ILE A 64 -9.98 -3.34 -1.90
C ILE A 64 -8.87 -3.73 -2.88
N ALA A 65 -8.28 -2.74 -3.57
CA ALA A 65 -7.04 -2.91 -4.29
C ALA A 65 -5.85 -2.75 -3.33
N VAL A 66 -4.90 -3.68 -3.36
CA VAL A 66 -3.71 -3.63 -2.49
C VAL A 66 -2.44 -3.69 -3.32
N ALA A 67 -1.46 -2.86 -2.97
CA ALA A 67 -0.17 -2.79 -3.64
C ALA A 67 0.99 -2.58 -2.64
N ASN A 68 2.24 -2.72 -3.11
CA ASN A 68 3.43 -2.40 -2.33
C ASN A 68 4.51 -1.72 -3.18
N ASP A 69 5.40 -0.97 -2.53
CA ASP A 69 6.62 -0.47 -3.15
C ASP A 69 7.72 -1.57 -3.25
N TYR A 70 8.88 -1.22 -3.79
CA TYR A 70 9.97 -2.16 -4.07
C TYR A 70 10.98 -2.33 -2.92
N ARG A 71 10.63 -1.99 -1.67
CA ARG A 71 11.49 -2.29 -0.51
C ARG A 71 11.47 -3.79 -0.23
N ASP A 72 12.61 -4.36 0.14
CA ASP A 72 12.79 -5.81 0.36
C ASP A 72 11.76 -6.42 1.31
N TYR A 73 11.34 -5.65 2.32
CA TYR A 73 10.35 -6.08 3.32
C TYR A 73 8.90 -5.73 2.98
N SER A 74 8.64 -4.93 1.95
CA SER A 74 7.27 -4.44 1.65
C SER A 74 6.31 -5.57 1.27
N LEU A 75 6.80 -6.61 0.61
CA LEU A 75 5.97 -7.77 0.26
C LEU A 75 5.45 -8.49 1.52
N SER A 76 6.32 -8.77 2.49
CA SER A 76 5.89 -9.46 3.73
C SER A 76 4.91 -8.61 4.55
N ILE A 77 5.13 -7.29 4.58
CA ILE A 77 4.24 -6.34 5.24
C ILE A 77 2.88 -6.28 4.54
N LYS A 78 2.87 -6.25 3.19
CA LYS A 78 1.62 -6.32 2.42
C LYS A 78 0.85 -7.61 2.70
N GLN A 79 1.52 -8.75 2.74
CA GLN A 79 0.86 -10.04 3.05
C GLN A 79 0.24 -10.05 4.45
N ALA A 80 0.91 -9.45 5.43
CA ALA A 80 0.36 -9.29 6.77
C ALA A 80 -0.89 -8.38 6.79
N LEU A 81 -0.86 -7.26 6.05
CA LEU A 81 -2.02 -6.38 5.88
C LEU A 81 -3.20 -7.12 5.22
N ILE A 82 -2.92 -7.86 4.14
CA ILE A 82 -3.91 -8.66 3.40
C ILE A 82 -4.56 -9.70 4.31
N LEU A 83 -3.77 -10.39 5.13
CA LEU A 83 -4.31 -11.36 6.08
C LEU A 83 -5.36 -10.71 7.01
N GLY A 84 -5.07 -9.53 7.55
CA GLY A 84 -6.01 -8.79 8.40
C GLY A 84 -7.27 -8.34 7.66
N LEU A 85 -7.13 -7.84 6.43
CA LEU A 85 -8.25 -7.47 5.55
C LEU A 85 -9.17 -8.68 5.29
N MET A 86 -8.58 -9.82 4.92
CA MET A 86 -9.34 -11.06 4.68
C MET A 86 -10.04 -11.55 5.96
N GLN A 87 -9.40 -11.43 7.13
CA GLN A 87 -10.05 -11.74 8.41
C GLN A 87 -11.25 -10.85 8.69
N ALA A 88 -11.24 -9.60 8.21
CA ALA A 88 -12.39 -8.71 8.28
C ALA A 88 -13.48 -9.00 7.23
N GLY A 89 -13.31 -10.01 6.37
CA GLY A 89 -14.26 -10.34 5.32
C GLY A 89 -14.11 -9.49 4.05
N ILE A 90 -12.96 -8.86 3.84
CA ILE A 90 -12.69 -8.03 2.66
C ILE A 90 -12.16 -8.87 1.51
N GLN A 91 -12.67 -8.64 0.30
CA GLN A 91 -12.14 -9.20 -0.93
C GLN A 91 -10.95 -8.39 -1.40
N VAL A 92 -9.77 -9.00 -1.42
CA VAL A 92 -8.52 -8.32 -1.75
C VAL A 92 -8.13 -8.58 -3.20
N LYS A 93 -7.95 -7.51 -3.97
CA LYS A 93 -7.35 -7.49 -5.30
C LYS A 93 -5.91 -6.99 -5.19
N ASP A 94 -4.96 -7.91 -5.16
CA ASP A 94 -3.52 -7.61 -5.08
C ASP A 94 -2.98 -7.30 -6.48
N ILE A 95 -2.53 -6.07 -6.71
CA ILE A 95 -1.97 -5.62 -7.98
C ILE A 95 -0.43 -5.68 -8.04
N GLY A 96 0.20 -6.27 -7.03
CA GLY A 96 1.66 -6.41 -6.97
C GLY A 96 2.42 -5.12 -6.64
N PRO A 97 3.71 -5.07 -7.02
CA PRO A 97 4.54 -3.88 -6.84
C PRO A 97 4.06 -2.72 -7.70
N ALA A 98 3.93 -1.53 -7.08
CA ALA A 98 3.33 -0.35 -7.73
C ALA A 98 3.96 0.97 -7.25
N LEU A 99 3.65 2.02 -8.00
CA LEU A 99 3.71 3.41 -7.54
C LEU A 99 2.38 3.78 -6.87
N SER A 100 2.38 4.73 -5.93
CA SER A 100 1.12 5.21 -5.33
C SER A 100 0.09 5.69 -6.38
N PRO A 101 0.45 6.45 -7.42
CA PRO A 101 -0.50 6.81 -8.49
C PRO A 101 -1.10 5.59 -9.21
N MET A 102 -0.32 4.53 -9.44
CA MET A 102 -0.82 3.29 -10.04
C MET A 102 -1.82 2.58 -9.10
N ALA A 103 -1.58 2.59 -7.79
CA ALA A 103 -2.54 2.03 -6.84
C ALA A 103 -3.88 2.79 -6.86
N TYR A 104 -3.85 4.13 -6.99
CA TYR A 104 -5.06 4.93 -7.15
C TYR A 104 -5.74 4.72 -8.49
N PHE A 105 -4.98 4.60 -9.59
CA PHE A 105 -5.50 4.23 -10.90
C PHE A 105 -6.24 2.89 -10.84
N ALA A 106 -5.72 1.92 -10.10
CA ALA A 106 -6.33 0.61 -9.95
C ALA A 106 -7.75 0.67 -9.35
N GLN A 107 -8.07 1.64 -8.47
CA GLN A 107 -9.43 1.81 -7.98
C GLN A 107 -10.44 2.08 -9.11
N PHE A 108 -10.04 2.88 -10.11
CA PHE A 108 -10.89 3.19 -11.26
C PHE A 108 -10.88 2.05 -12.28
N HIS A 109 -9.71 1.52 -12.58
CA HIS A 109 -9.54 0.46 -13.58
C HIS A 109 -10.24 -0.84 -13.21
N LEU A 110 -10.23 -1.21 -11.91
CA LEU A 110 -10.85 -2.42 -11.39
C LEU A 110 -12.26 -2.19 -10.82
N ASP A 111 -12.73 -0.94 -10.86
CA ASP A 111 -13.98 -0.50 -10.25
C ASP A 111 -14.14 -0.94 -8.78
N VAL A 112 -13.12 -0.65 -7.95
CA VAL A 112 -13.12 -0.95 -6.52
C VAL A 112 -13.11 0.35 -5.70
N PRO A 113 -13.88 0.45 -4.61
CA PRO A 113 -13.97 1.69 -3.83
C PRO A 113 -12.73 1.96 -2.97
N ALA A 114 -12.07 0.91 -2.49
CA ALA A 114 -11.00 1.03 -1.52
C ALA A 114 -9.62 0.70 -2.10
N VAL A 115 -8.59 1.30 -1.51
CA VAL A 115 -7.18 1.07 -1.85
C VAL A 115 -6.30 1.07 -0.60
N ALA A 116 -5.27 0.23 -0.59
CA ALA A 116 -4.18 0.28 0.37
C ALA A 116 -2.84 0.07 -0.33
N MET A 117 -1.96 1.06 -0.23
CA MET A 117 -0.61 1.03 -0.81
C MET A 117 0.43 0.96 0.31
N VAL A 118 1.09 -0.19 0.44
CA VAL A 118 2.19 -0.38 1.39
C VAL A 118 3.44 0.34 0.88
N THR A 119 3.78 1.43 1.53
CA THR A 119 4.93 2.27 1.18
C THR A 119 5.28 3.24 2.30
N ALA A 120 6.55 3.54 2.44
CA ALA A 120 7.01 4.67 3.27
C ALA A 120 7.28 5.93 2.44
N SER A 121 6.80 6.01 1.17
CA SER A 121 7.01 7.14 0.28
C SER A 121 8.52 7.44 0.09
N HIS A 122 8.98 8.64 0.45
CA HIS A 122 10.37 9.10 0.35
C HIS A 122 11.21 8.88 1.63
N ASN A 123 10.67 8.20 2.65
CA ASN A 123 11.45 7.89 3.84
C ASN A 123 12.61 6.92 3.51
N PRO A 124 13.73 6.97 4.27
CA PRO A 124 14.84 6.03 4.10
C PRO A 124 14.41 4.57 4.28
N ASN A 125 15.29 3.64 3.91
CA ASN A 125 15.11 2.23 4.27
C ASN A 125 14.99 2.07 5.80
N GLY A 126 14.26 1.01 6.22
CA GLY A 126 13.86 0.84 7.62
C GLY A 126 12.54 1.52 7.98
N TRP A 127 11.88 2.21 7.05
CA TRP A 127 10.54 2.73 7.23
C TRP A 127 9.52 1.97 6.39
N THR A 128 8.34 1.76 6.96
CA THR A 128 7.15 1.27 6.25
C THR A 128 5.94 2.15 6.54
N GLY A 129 4.86 1.90 5.85
CA GLY A 129 3.60 2.59 6.08
C GLY A 129 2.52 2.11 5.12
N VAL A 130 1.35 2.70 5.25
CA VAL A 130 0.22 2.44 4.35
C VAL A 130 -0.46 3.75 3.99
N LYS A 131 -0.61 4.00 2.70
CA LYS A 131 -1.53 4.99 2.17
C LYS A 131 -2.83 4.29 1.85
N MET A 132 -3.96 4.83 2.27
CA MET A 132 -5.25 4.16 2.16
C MET A 132 -6.38 5.13 1.89
N GLY A 133 -7.46 4.62 1.31
CA GLY A 133 -8.67 5.37 1.05
C GLY A 133 -9.80 4.45 0.62
N PHE A 134 -11.05 4.92 0.74
CA PHE A 134 -12.24 4.19 0.33
C PHE A 134 -13.29 5.08 -0.35
N GLU A 135 -12.90 6.29 -0.72
CA GLU A 135 -13.70 7.22 -1.53
C GLU A 135 -12.85 7.75 -2.68
N ARG A 136 -13.06 7.22 -3.89
CA ARG A 136 -12.29 7.63 -5.08
C ARG A 136 -12.50 9.12 -5.42
N PRO A 137 -11.47 9.91 -5.64
CA PRO A 137 -10.03 9.59 -5.60
C PRO A 137 -9.36 9.90 -4.25
N LEU A 138 -10.13 10.09 -3.18
CA LEU A 138 -9.64 10.58 -1.90
C LEU A 138 -8.92 9.49 -1.09
N THR A 139 -7.83 9.89 -0.43
CA THR A 139 -7.21 9.11 0.64
C THR A 139 -7.87 9.46 1.98
N HIS A 140 -7.60 8.67 3.02
CA HIS A 140 -8.02 9.00 4.37
C HIS A 140 -7.61 10.42 4.74
N GLY A 141 -8.52 11.12 5.40
CA GLY A 141 -8.26 12.37 6.09
C GLY A 141 -8.02 12.15 7.60
N PRO A 142 -7.88 13.25 8.36
CA PRO A 142 -7.61 13.18 9.80
C PRO A 142 -8.65 12.38 10.58
N ASP A 143 -9.93 12.50 10.25
CA ASP A 143 -11.03 11.83 10.95
C ASP A 143 -11.02 10.32 10.69
N GLU A 144 -10.80 9.90 9.43
CA GLU A 144 -10.66 8.49 9.05
C GLU A 144 -9.44 7.86 9.70
N MET A 145 -8.32 8.57 9.74
CA MET A 145 -7.09 8.10 10.38
C MET A 145 -7.25 7.98 11.90
N ALA A 146 -7.95 8.91 12.54
CA ALA A 146 -8.24 8.85 13.97
C ALA A 146 -9.17 7.67 14.30
N GLU A 147 -10.23 7.47 13.50
CA GLU A 147 -11.13 6.32 13.67
C GLU A 147 -10.37 4.98 13.51
N LEU A 148 -9.55 4.86 12.46
CA LEU A 148 -8.75 3.66 12.22
C LEU A 148 -7.79 3.38 13.38
N ARG A 149 -7.07 4.40 13.86
CA ARG A 149 -6.19 4.30 15.02
C ARG A 149 -6.94 3.76 16.23
N ASP A 150 -8.09 4.32 16.52
CA ASP A 150 -8.88 3.95 17.71
C ASP A 150 -9.39 2.51 17.58
N ILE A 151 -9.89 2.10 16.41
CA ILE A 151 -10.29 0.70 16.15
C ILE A 151 -9.11 -0.26 16.41
N VAL A 152 -7.92 0.07 15.88
CA VAL A 152 -6.75 -0.79 15.99
C VAL A 152 -6.22 -0.85 17.41
N LEU A 153 -6.00 0.31 18.06
CA LEU A 153 -5.38 0.37 19.38
C LEU A 153 -6.29 -0.12 20.50
N ASN A 154 -7.61 0.01 20.34
CA ASN A 154 -8.58 -0.54 21.29
C ASN A 154 -8.82 -2.04 21.08
N GLY A 155 -8.37 -2.62 19.98
CA GLY A 155 -8.65 -4.02 19.61
C GLY A 155 -10.10 -4.24 19.19
N ASP A 156 -10.75 -3.22 18.63
CA ASP A 156 -12.15 -3.22 18.19
C ASP A 156 -12.33 -3.81 16.78
N GLY A 157 -11.26 -4.36 16.18
CA GLY A 157 -11.32 -5.05 14.91
C GLY A 157 -12.24 -6.28 14.95
N VAL A 158 -13.10 -6.42 13.94
CA VAL A 158 -14.13 -7.46 13.88
C VAL A 158 -13.85 -8.44 12.76
N ALA A 159 -13.64 -9.71 13.08
CA ALA A 159 -13.55 -10.77 12.09
C ALA A 159 -14.91 -11.09 11.48
N ARG A 160 -14.96 -11.29 10.16
CA ARG A 160 -16.16 -11.61 9.39
C ARG A 160 -15.83 -12.66 8.33
N PRO A 161 -16.78 -13.51 7.93
CA PRO A 161 -16.63 -14.38 6.77
C PRO A 161 -16.64 -13.57 5.46
N GLY A 162 -16.21 -14.19 4.35
CA GLY A 162 -16.30 -13.64 3.00
C GLY A 162 -15.01 -13.03 2.46
N GLY A 163 -13.93 -13.00 3.26
CA GLY A 163 -12.63 -12.56 2.79
C GLY A 163 -12.07 -13.48 1.71
N SER A 164 -11.48 -12.88 0.68
CA SER A 164 -10.84 -13.60 -0.43
C SER A 164 -9.61 -12.86 -0.92
N TYR A 165 -8.78 -13.55 -1.67
CA TYR A 165 -7.58 -13.01 -2.29
C TYR A 165 -7.56 -13.35 -3.77
N GLU A 166 -7.24 -12.36 -4.59
CA GLU A 166 -7.00 -12.47 -6.01
C GLU A 166 -5.76 -11.66 -6.37
N PHE A 167 -4.79 -12.27 -7.07
CA PHE A 167 -3.74 -11.51 -7.72
C PHE A 167 -4.25 -11.05 -9.09
N VAL A 168 -4.24 -9.74 -9.33
CA VAL A 168 -4.70 -9.12 -10.57
C VAL A 168 -3.52 -8.71 -11.43
N ASP A 169 -3.28 -9.46 -12.47
CA ASP A 169 -2.22 -9.17 -13.45
C ASP A 169 -2.64 -8.07 -14.45
N GLY A 170 -1.64 -7.50 -15.14
CA GLY A 170 -1.87 -6.53 -16.23
C GLY A 170 -2.17 -5.10 -15.80
N VAL A 171 -2.31 -4.78 -14.52
CA VAL A 171 -2.60 -3.41 -14.05
C VAL A 171 -1.46 -2.44 -14.37
N LYS A 172 -0.19 -2.89 -14.29
CA LYS A 172 0.96 -2.07 -14.68
C LYS A 172 0.88 -1.68 -16.16
N GLU A 173 0.57 -2.66 -17.00
CA GLU A 173 0.45 -2.44 -18.46
C GLU A 173 -0.65 -1.44 -18.76
N ALA A 174 -1.84 -1.64 -18.18
CA ALA A 174 -2.97 -0.74 -18.34
C ALA A 174 -2.65 0.68 -17.87
N TYR A 175 -1.94 0.83 -16.75
CA TYR A 175 -1.51 2.12 -16.23
C TYR A 175 -0.53 2.83 -17.16
N LEU A 176 0.47 2.11 -17.69
CA LEU A 176 1.44 2.68 -18.62
C LEU A 176 0.77 3.06 -19.95
N ASP A 177 -0.15 2.25 -20.44
CA ASP A 177 -0.90 2.54 -21.66
C ASP A 177 -1.82 3.77 -21.49
N ASP A 178 -2.48 3.91 -20.34
CA ASP A 178 -3.29 5.09 -20.01
C ASP A 178 -2.43 6.37 -19.96
N LEU A 179 -1.25 6.30 -19.37
CA LEU A 179 -0.32 7.44 -19.33
C LEU A 179 0.23 7.84 -20.70
N VAL A 180 0.45 6.88 -21.58
CA VAL A 180 0.87 7.17 -22.97
C VAL A 180 -0.31 7.75 -23.75
N GLY A 181 -1.48 7.15 -23.64
CA GLY A 181 -2.70 7.56 -24.34
C GLY A 181 -2.44 7.88 -25.81
N ASP A 182 -2.98 8.99 -26.27
CA ASP A 182 -2.77 9.52 -27.63
C ASP A 182 -1.53 10.42 -27.77
N PHE A 183 -0.63 10.42 -26.79
CA PHE A 183 0.56 11.29 -26.80
C PHE A 183 1.43 11.01 -28.03
N LYS A 184 1.81 12.07 -28.74
CA LYS A 184 2.73 12.03 -29.88
C LYS A 184 3.84 13.05 -29.70
N MET A 185 5.06 12.58 -29.80
CA MET A 185 6.23 13.47 -29.77
C MET A 185 6.25 14.35 -31.01
N SER A 186 6.39 15.66 -30.83
CA SER A 186 6.55 16.62 -31.92
C SER A 186 7.94 16.59 -32.55
N ARG A 187 8.95 16.06 -31.85
CA ARG A 187 10.31 15.86 -32.31
C ARG A 187 10.99 14.73 -31.51
N PRO A 188 12.00 14.06 -32.05
CA PRO A 188 12.80 13.10 -31.29
C PRO A 188 13.44 13.75 -30.06
N LEU A 189 13.38 13.06 -28.92
CA LEU A 189 14.07 13.46 -27.70
C LEU A 189 14.97 12.32 -27.20
N LYS A 190 16.08 12.71 -26.58
CA LYS A 190 16.95 11.84 -25.81
C LYS A 190 16.92 12.31 -24.36
N VAL A 191 16.63 11.41 -23.42
CA VAL A 191 16.44 11.71 -22.02
C VAL A 191 17.35 10.84 -21.16
N VAL A 192 18.00 11.43 -20.16
CA VAL A 192 18.60 10.68 -19.05
C VAL A 192 17.53 10.51 -17.99
N CYS A 193 17.14 9.24 -17.74
CA CYS A 193 16.19 8.88 -16.72
C CYS A 193 16.94 8.42 -15.47
N ALA A 194 16.98 9.25 -14.42
CA ALA A 194 17.64 8.97 -13.16
C ALA A 194 16.60 8.91 -12.05
N THR A 195 16.25 7.71 -11.59
CA THR A 195 15.17 7.48 -10.59
C THR A 195 15.70 7.31 -9.17
N GLY A 196 17.00 7.38 -8.97
CA GLY A 196 17.65 7.23 -7.67
C GLY A 196 17.47 5.83 -7.06
N ASN A 197 17.40 4.79 -7.89
CA ASN A 197 17.18 3.40 -7.50
C ASN A 197 15.89 3.18 -6.67
N GLY A 198 14.89 4.05 -6.89
CA GLY A 198 13.60 3.97 -6.22
C GLY A 198 12.55 3.22 -7.06
N THR A 199 11.34 3.06 -6.53
CA THR A 199 10.22 2.35 -7.18
C THR A 199 9.97 2.81 -8.63
N ALA A 200 10.23 4.09 -8.95
CA ALA A 200 10.09 4.61 -10.30
C ALA A 200 11.01 3.95 -11.34
N SER A 201 12.09 3.27 -10.91
CA SER A 201 12.97 2.50 -11.80
C SER A 201 12.23 1.42 -12.60
N ALA A 202 11.19 0.83 -12.00
CA ALA A 202 10.37 -0.19 -12.65
C ALA A 202 9.36 0.36 -13.67
N PHE A 203 9.20 1.69 -13.77
CA PHE A 203 8.13 2.32 -14.55
C PHE A 203 8.62 3.39 -15.52
N ALA A 204 9.41 4.35 -15.04
CA ALA A 204 9.74 5.54 -15.80
C ALA A 204 10.54 5.27 -17.09
N PRO A 205 11.56 4.39 -17.11
CA PRO A 205 12.28 4.09 -18.35
C PRO A 205 11.37 3.47 -19.41
N GLU A 206 10.50 2.55 -19.00
CA GLU A 206 9.56 1.89 -19.89
C GLU A 206 8.52 2.86 -20.43
N LEU A 207 7.94 3.71 -19.57
CA LEU A 207 7.00 4.75 -19.98
C LEU A 207 7.59 5.66 -21.06
N PHE A 208 8.79 6.20 -20.84
CA PHE A 208 9.44 7.07 -21.83
C PHE A 208 9.74 6.34 -23.13
N LYS A 209 10.15 5.06 -23.09
CA LYS A 209 10.34 4.25 -24.30
C LYS A 209 9.04 4.08 -25.09
N ARG A 210 7.92 3.80 -24.40
CA ARG A 210 6.58 3.72 -25.04
C ARG A 210 6.15 5.05 -25.66
N MET A 211 6.56 6.18 -25.08
CA MET A 211 6.34 7.52 -25.64
C MET A 211 7.25 7.85 -26.84
N GLY A 212 8.13 6.93 -27.25
CA GLY A 212 9.04 7.14 -28.37
C GLY A 212 10.31 7.94 -28.05
N VAL A 213 10.68 8.03 -26.77
CA VAL A 213 11.88 8.73 -26.29
C VAL A 213 13.09 7.79 -26.31
N GLU A 214 14.25 8.27 -26.76
CA GLU A 214 15.53 7.58 -26.54
C GLU A 214 15.94 7.75 -25.07
N VAL A 215 15.99 6.64 -24.31
CA VAL A 215 16.24 6.67 -22.87
C VAL A 215 17.64 6.19 -22.55
N VAL A 216 18.39 7.02 -21.81
CA VAL A 216 19.63 6.63 -21.13
C VAL A 216 19.30 6.45 -19.64
N GLU A 217 19.41 5.22 -19.17
CA GLU A 217 19.10 4.89 -17.77
C GLU A 217 20.28 5.18 -16.86
N SER A 218 20.02 5.78 -15.70
CA SER A 218 21.01 6.09 -14.67
C SER A 218 20.38 5.93 -13.29
N HIS A 219 21.07 5.23 -12.38
CA HIS A 219 20.56 4.95 -11.03
C HIS A 219 19.14 4.35 -11.06
N ASN A 220 18.91 3.34 -11.88
CA ASN A 220 17.63 2.64 -12.07
C ASN A 220 17.67 1.17 -11.60
N GLU A 221 18.59 0.81 -10.74
CA GLU A 221 18.64 -0.52 -10.09
C GLU A 221 17.63 -0.57 -8.93
N LEU A 222 16.91 -1.71 -8.81
CA LEU A 222 15.92 -1.96 -7.75
C LEU A 222 16.45 -2.99 -6.76
#